data_051393389032b49a4f923eb084bf2647
#
_entry.id   051393389032b49a4f923eb084bf2647
#
_cell.length_a   1.000
_cell.length_b   1.000
_cell.length_c   1.000
_cell.angle_alpha   90.00
_cell.angle_beta   90.00
_cell.angle_gamma   90.00
#
_symmetry.space_group_name_H-M   'P 1'
#
loop_
_entity.id
_entity.type
_entity.pdbx_description
1 polymer ?
#
loop_
_entity_poly.entity_id
_entity_poly.type
_entity_poly.pdbx_seq_one_letter_code
_entity_poly.pdbx_strand_id
1 'polypeptide(L)'
;MKMNLHCFANLIPIMILALFSNSGLINATEVGKRTDALEASAWNESKWISAVDAPVVKGHNNGRAADGASWFVSTVKNEQKIVSAKWMTAGLGVYELYVNGKPVGGEFLKPGFTHYAKTKRSFTYDITDIIRTKPNAENMLSVQVTPGWWGDKIITPGGYDGMIGKKCAFRGVLELTFSDGSKRRYGTDLKNWKAGIAGPVKHAGIFDGEEYDAREPMGYECVDKLSTPEENTEFSGDILPSDGAEVYLRTDLALAPVKAYVWKNVEGAKENEFGKVIIAREFASGTEMTVSPGETLVVDFGQNCASVPSFVFKAAEGTVLTCLPAELLNDGNGAKIRGMDGPEGSCHRENLRIPHTGIR
;
A
#
# COMPACT_ATOMS: atom_id res chain seq x y z
N MET A 1 12.74 -6.12 -13.07
CA MET A 1 11.32 -5.71 -13.06
C MET A 1 10.74 -5.97 -14.43
N LYS A 2 9.65 -6.70 -14.51
CA LYS A 2 8.97 -7.04 -15.77
C LYS A 2 7.67 -6.24 -15.86
N MET A 3 7.42 -5.58 -16.96
CA MET A 3 6.21 -4.80 -17.22
C MET A 3 5.48 -5.40 -18.43
N ASN A 4 4.24 -5.80 -18.26
CA ASN A 4 3.35 -6.21 -19.35
C ASN A 4 2.27 -5.16 -19.53
N LEU A 5 2.13 -4.65 -20.74
CA LEU A 5 1.10 -3.70 -21.10
C LEU A 5 -0.05 -4.39 -21.81
N HIS A 6 -1.24 -4.25 -21.29
CA HIS A 6 -2.45 -4.63 -21.99
C HIS A 6 -3.20 -3.36 -22.39
N CYS A 7 -3.29 -3.11 -23.68
CA CYS A 7 -4.03 -1.98 -24.22
C CYS A 7 -5.20 -2.50 -25.05
N PHE A 8 -6.42 -2.05 -24.74
CA PHE A 8 -7.54 -2.21 -25.65
C PHE A 8 -7.48 -1.11 -26.70
N ALA A 9 -7.19 -1.52 -27.91
CA ALA A 9 -7.38 -0.82 -29.19
C ALA A 9 -7.25 0.70 -29.20
N ASN A 10 -6.01 1.22 -29.15
CA ASN A 10 -5.59 2.40 -29.91
C ASN A 10 -4.06 2.40 -29.95
N LEU A 11 -3.51 2.44 -31.16
CA LEU A 11 -2.09 2.34 -31.50
C LEU A 11 -1.28 3.59 -31.09
N ILE A 12 -1.37 4.00 -29.82
CA ILE A 12 -0.52 5.08 -29.31
C ILE A 12 0.59 4.42 -28.47
N PRO A 13 1.87 4.63 -28.84
CA PRO A 13 2.97 4.12 -28.03
C PRO A 13 2.95 4.73 -26.63
N ILE A 14 3.22 3.92 -25.62
CA ILE A 14 3.33 4.37 -24.25
C ILE A 14 4.73 4.93 -24.04
N MET A 15 4.77 6.17 -23.64
CA MET A 15 5.98 6.88 -23.33
C MET A 15 6.28 6.71 -21.83
N ILE A 16 7.32 5.95 -21.51
CA ILE A 16 7.81 5.86 -20.12
C ILE A 16 8.97 6.83 -19.99
N LEU A 17 8.73 7.91 -19.28
CA LEU A 17 9.75 8.88 -18.96
C LEU A 17 10.43 8.47 -17.66
N ALA A 18 11.57 7.79 -17.76
CA ALA A 18 12.42 7.57 -16.60
C ALA A 18 13.21 8.86 -16.31
N LEU A 19 12.52 9.84 -15.74
CA LEU A 19 13.18 11.03 -15.23
C LEU A 19 13.89 10.67 -13.92
N PHE A 20 15.17 10.33 -14.01
CA PHE A 20 16.05 10.23 -12.85
C PHE A 20 16.55 11.64 -12.43
N SER A 21 15.64 12.55 -12.21
CA SER A 21 15.96 13.72 -11.40
C SER A 21 15.67 13.36 -9.94
N ASN A 22 16.60 13.60 -9.05
CA ASN A 22 16.41 13.52 -7.59
C ASN A 22 15.21 14.34 -7.07
N SER A 23 14.51 15.05 -7.94
CA SER A 23 13.36 15.90 -7.63
C SER A 23 12.01 15.17 -7.69
N GLY A 24 11.95 13.92 -8.13
CA GLY A 24 10.72 13.13 -8.19
C GLY A 24 10.57 12.06 -7.10
N LEU A 25 11.63 11.78 -6.34
CA LEU A 25 11.48 11.05 -5.10
C LEU A 25 10.64 11.94 -4.18
N ILE A 26 9.45 11.50 -3.87
CA ILE A 26 8.64 12.11 -2.81
C ILE A 26 9.56 12.09 -1.58
N ASN A 27 10.19 13.24 -1.29
CA ASN A 27 10.57 13.51 0.07
C ASN A 27 9.25 13.49 0.83
N ALA A 28 8.91 12.33 1.35
CA ALA A 28 7.92 12.22 2.40
C ALA A 28 8.54 13.01 3.56
N THR A 29 8.36 14.31 3.52
CA THR A 29 8.56 15.14 4.68
C THR A 29 7.69 14.47 5.71
N GLU A 30 8.29 13.91 6.76
CA GLU A 30 7.56 13.27 7.85
C GLU A 30 6.55 14.28 8.37
N VAL A 31 5.32 14.12 7.91
CA VAL A 31 4.22 15.00 8.30
C VAL A 31 3.49 14.27 9.42
N GLY A 32 3.53 14.86 10.61
CA GLY A 32 3.10 14.18 11.83
C GLY A 32 4.20 13.27 12.38
N LYS A 33 4.89 13.76 13.41
CA LYS A 33 6.01 13.01 14.02
C LYS A 33 5.49 11.98 15.01
N ARG A 34 6.14 10.82 15.04
CA ARG A 34 5.93 9.86 16.12
C ARG A 34 6.14 10.51 17.48
N THR A 35 5.26 10.22 18.42
CA THR A 35 5.29 10.73 19.79
C THR A 35 4.86 9.65 20.78
N ASP A 36 5.03 9.92 22.07
CA ASP A 36 4.58 9.02 23.12
C ASP A 36 3.08 8.75 23.00
N ALA A 37 2.72 7.50 23.27
CA ALA A 37 1.32 7.08 23.27
C ALA A 37 0.51 7.87 24.30
N LEU A 38 -0.76 8.03 24.02
CA LEU A 38 -1.72 8.43 25.04
C LEU A 38 -1.80 7.32 26.10
N GLU A 39 -2.33 7.65 27.28
CA GLU A 39 -2.59 6.65 28.30
C GLU A 39 -3.51 5.52 27.78
N ALA A 40 -3.28 4.30 28.24
CA ALA A 40 -4.03 3.14 27.76
C ALA A 40 -5.55 3.27 27.95
N SER A 41 -5.99 4.00 28.97
CA SER A 41 -7.42 4.30 29.23
C SER A 41 -8.09 5.08 28.09
N ALA A 42 -7.33 5.80 27.27
CA ALA A 42 -7.89 6.52 26.12
C ALA A 42 -8.60 5.58 25.12
N TRP A 43 -8.18 4.32 25.03
CA TRP A 43 -8.88 3.34 24.22
C TRP A 43 -10.33 3.11 24.62
N ASN A 44 -10.71 3.37 25.89
CA ASN A 44 -12.10 3.23 26.36
C ASN A 44 -13.08 4.19 25.67
N GLU A 45 -12.56 5.26 25.05
CA GLU A 45 -13.35 6.25 24.32
C GLU A 45 -13.52 5.89 22.82
N SER A 46 -13.08 4.71 22.39
CA SER A 46 -13.10 4.32 20.99
C SER A 46 -13.53 2.87 20.78
N LYS A 47 -13.99 2.57 19.58
CA LYS A 47 -14.38 1.23 19.15
C LYS A 47 -13.57 0.80 17.92
N TRP A 48 -13.39 -0.51 17.73
CA TRP A 48 -13.02 -1.03 16.44
C TRP A 48 -14.20 -0.88 15.48
N ILE A 49 -13.98 -0.27 14.34
CA ILE A 49 -15.00 -0.07 13.31
C ILE A 49 -14.56 -0.68 11.98
N SER A 50 -15.50 -1.26 11.23
CA SER A 50 -15.31 -1.82 9.89
C SER A 50 -16.29 -1.19 8.91
N ALA A 51 -15.92 -1.17 7.63
CA ALA A 51 -16.85 -0.84 6.57
C ALA A 51 -17.85 -1.99 6.40
N VAL A 52 -19.14 -1.68 6.28
CA VAL A 52 -20.20 -2.68 6.13
C VAL A 52 -20.04 -3.47 4.82
N ASP A 53 -19.65 -2.78 3.76
CA ASP A 53 -19.40 -3.33 2.42
C ASP A 53 -18.02 -3.95 2.24
N ALA A 54 -17.16 -3.91 3.28
CA ALA A 54 -15.86 -4.57 3.21
C ALA A 54 -16.04 -6.07 3.00
N PRO A 55 -15.35 -6.66 2.02
CA PRO A 55 -15.44 -8.08 1.77
C PRO A 55 -15.00 -8.87 2.99
N VAL A 56 -15.76 -9.91 3.29
CA VAL A 56 -15.38 -10.88 4.31
C VAL A 56 -14.51 -11.94 3.66
N VAL A 57 -13.28 -12.05 4.12
CA VAL A 57 -12.36 -13.09 3.64
C VAL A 57 -12.90 -14.45 4.06
N LYS A 58 -13.09 -15.33 3.08
CA LYS A 58 -13.73 -16.66 3.27
C LYS A 58 -12.69 -17.76 3.39
N GLY A 59 -11.64 -17.61 4.12
CA GLY A 59 -10.66 -18.65 4.41
C GLY A 59 -10.42 -19.73 3.35
N HIS A 60 -9.25 -20.26 3.25
CA HIS A 60 -8.83 -21.35 2.39
C HIS A 60 -9.22 -21.17 0.92
N ASN A 61 -8.47 -20.43 0.16
CA ASN A 61 -8.97 -19.95 -1.08
C ASN A 61 -8.05 -20.04 -2.28
N ASN A 62 -8.65 -20.35 -3.41
CA ASN A 62 -8.11 -20.11 -4.73
C ASN A 62 -8.50 -18.74 -5.29
N GLY A 63 -8.95 -17.82 -4.48
CA GLY A 63 -9.41 -16.50 -4.85
C GLY A 63 -8.54 -15.38 -4.29
N ARG A 64 -8.80 -14.17 -4.75
CA ARG A 64 -8.22 -12.94 -4.21
C ARG A 64 -8.67 -12.75 -2.76
N ALA A 65 -7.77 -12.31 -1.91
CA ALA A 65 -8.14 -11.66 -0.67
C ALA A 65 -9.03 -10.46 -0.97
N ALA A 66 -9.63 -9.89 0.06
CA ALA A 66 -10.60 -8.81 -0.08
C ALA A 66 -10.25 -7.76 -1.16
N ASP A 67 -11.17 -7.51 -2.06
CA ASP A 67 -11.01 -6.51 -3.11
C ASP A 67 -11.19 -5.09 -2.53
N GLY A 68 -10.34 -4.17 -2.96
CA GLY A 68 -10.38 -2.77 -2.60
C GLY A 68 -9.79 -2.44 -1.23
N ALA A 69 -9.73 -1.17 -0.94
CA ALA A 69 -9.31 -0.63 0.35
C ALA A 69 -10.51 -0.11 1.14
N SER A 70 -10.58 -0.46 2.41
CA SER A 70 -11.54 0.13 3.35
C SER A 70 -11.09 1.53 3.72
N TRP A 71 -11.95 2.51 3.52
CA TRP A 71 -11.73 3.89 3.94
C TRP A 71 -12.60 4.23 5.13
N PHE A 72 -12.01 4.96 6.05
CA PHE A 72 -12.65 5.48 7.26
C PHE A 72 -12.44 6.98 7.28
N VAL A 73 -13.51 7.75 7.42
CA VAL A 73 -13.45 9.21 7.39
C VAL A 73 -14.30 9.79 8.51
N SER A 74 -13.75 10.78 9.21
CA SER A 74 -14.45 11.58 10.20
C SER A 74 -14.06 13.03 10.08
N THR A 75 -14.98 13.93 10.40
CA THR A 75 -14.72 15.37 10.50
C THR A 75 -14.87 15.82 11.94
N VAL A 76 -13.84 16.44 12.46
CA VAL A 76 -13.80 17.01 13.80
C VAL A 76 -13.81 18.54 13.68
N LYS A 77 -14.76 19.17 14.34
CA LYS A 77 -14.87 20.63 14.45
C LYS A 77 -14.44 21.07 15.86
N ASN A 78 -13.50 21.98 15.91
CA ASN A 78 -13.00 22.55 17.15
C ASN A 78 -13.58 23.95 17.39
N GLU A 79 -14.19 24.16 18.55
CA GLU A 79 -14.78 25.46 18.92
C GLU A 79 -13.72 26.44 19.44
N GLN A 80 -12.61 25.93 19.96
CA GLN A 80 -11.51 26.71 20.52
C GLN A 80 -10.22 26.55 19.69
N LYS A 81 -9.24 27.41 19.95
CA LYS A 81 -7.93 27.31 19.33
C LYS A 81 -7.20 26.07 19.85
N ILE A 82 -6.80 25.18 18.96
CA ILE A 82 -5.94 24.02 19.25
C ILE A 82 -4.50 24.48 19.44
N VAL A 83 -3.83 23.98 20.47
CA VAL A 83 -2.40 24.19 20.72
C VAL A 83 -1.57 22.91 20.62
N SER A 84 -2.22 21.74 20.75
CA SER A 84 -1.61 20.44 20.50
C SER A 84 -2.64 19.44 20.04
N ALA A 85 -2.23 18.55 19.14
CA ALA A 85 -3.09 17.47 18.63
C ALA A 85 -2.28 16.17 18.53
N LYS A 86 -2.72 15.12 19.21
CA LYS A 86 -2.13 13.79 19.15
C LYS A 86 -3.15 12.77 18.65
N TRP A 87 -2.76 11.98 17.67
CA TRP A 87 -3.62 10.94 17.12
C TRP A 87 -3.03 9.55 17.34
N MET A 88 -3.63 8.76 18.23
CA MET A 88 -3.28 7.38 18.54
C MET A 88 -4.15 6.45 17.71
N THR A 89 -3.52 5.49 17.02
CA THR A 89 -4.17 4.66 16.00
C THR A 89 -3.75 3.21 16.08
N ALA A 90 -4.65 2.30 15.69
CA ALA A 90 -4.39 0.89 15.51
C ALA A 90 -5.25 0.34 14.36
N GLY A 91 -4.75 -0.64 13.62
CA GLY A 91 -5.42 -1.24 12.47
C GLY A 91 -5.48 -2.76 12.53
N LEU A 92 -6.58 -3.32 12.06
CA LEU A 92 -6.72 -4.71 11.67
C LEU A 92 -6.57 -4.77 10.14
N GLY A 93 -5.34 -4.90 9.68
CA GLY A 93 -4.89 -4.73 8.31
C GLY A 93 -3.70 -3.76 8.25
N VAL A 94 -3.14 -3.58 7.06
CA VAL A 94 -2.13 -2.54 6.81
C VAL A 94 -2.85 -1.22 6.54
N TYR A 95 -2.41 -0.14 7.18
CA TYR A 95 -3.14 1.12 7.10
C TYR A 95 -2.26 2.34 6.87
N GLU A 96 -2.87 3.35 6.25
CA GLU A 96 -2.31 4.66 6.01
C GLU A 96 -3.24 5.75 6.55
N LEU A 97 -2.65 6.81 7.07
CA LEU A 97 -3.34 7.88 7.76
C LEU A 97 -3.24 9.20 7.00
N TYR A 98 -4.32 9.98 7.05
CA TYR A 98 -4.36 11.30 6.42
C TYR A 98 -5.09 12.29 7.33
N VAL A 99 -4.58 13.51 7.39
CA VAL A 99 -5.25 14.66 8.02
C VAL A 99 -5.38 15.77 6.98
N ASN A 100 -6.62 16.18 6.71
CA ASN A 100 -6.93 17.18 5.68
C ASN A 100 -6.33 16.84 4.30
N GLY A 101 -6.31 15.54 3.94
CA GLY A 101 -5.72 15.02 2.71
C GLY A 101 -4.19 14.90 2.71
N LYS A 102 -3.51 15.25 3.78
CA LYS A 102 -2.07 15.11 3.92
C LYS A 102 -1.73 13.80 4.62
N PRO A 103 -0.77 13.00 4.13
CA PRO A 103 -0.35 11.76 4.77
C PRO A 103 0.27 12.03 6.15
N VAL A 104 0.13 11.08 7.08
CA VAL A 104 0.65 11.14 8.45
C VAL A 104 1.58 9.97 8.71
N GLY A 105 2.77 10.29 9.22
CA GLY A 105 3.85 9.32 9.43
C GLY A 105 4.60 9.00 8.14
N GLY A 106 5.68 8.25 8.26
CA GLY A 106 6.51 7.81 7.15
C GLY A 106 6.73 6.30 7.14
N GLU A 107 6.15 5.59 8.12
CA GLU A 107 6.30 4.16 8.25
C GLU A 107 5.45 3.42 7.24
N PHE A 108 6.03 2.42 6.61
CA PHE A 108 5.33 1.48 5.73
C PHE A 108 4.86 0.25 6.49
N LEU A 109 3.82 -0.41 5.98
CA LEU A 109 3.32 -1.69 6.48
C LEU A 109 2.84 -1.65 7.94
N LYS A 110 2.38 -0.50 8.44
CA LYS A 110 1.74 -0.40 9.76
C LYS A 110 0.52 -1.32 9.86
N PRO A 111 0.30 -2.04 10.95
CA PRO A 111 1.04 -2.03 12.22
C PRO A 111 2.17 -3.06 12.28
N GLY A 112 2.56 -3.70 11.19
CA GLY A 112 3.51 -4.81 11.18
C GLY A 112 2.89 -6.13 11.63
N PHE A 113 3.72 -7.14 11.79
CA PHE A 113 3.31 -8.49 12.19
C PHE A 113 3.51 -8.71 13.70
N THR A 114 2.47 -9.21 14.38
CA THR A 114 2.49 -9.56 15.80
C THR A 114 1.79 -10.90 16.02
N HIS A 115 1.72 -11.37 17.26
CA HIS A 115 0.82 -12.46 17.58
C HIS A 115 -0.63 -11.95 17.59
N TYR A 116 -1.25 -11.93 16.44
CA TYR A 116 -2.49 -11.23 16.17
C TYR A 116 -3.69 -11.63 17.05
N ALA A 117 -3.69 -12.85 17.60
CA ALA A 117 -4.72 -13.26 18.55
C ALA A 117 -4.58 -12.60 19.94
N LYS A 118 -3.40 -12.04 20.26
CA LYS A 118 -3.09 -11.48 21.59
C LYS A 118 -2.85 -9.99 21.57
N THR A 119 -2.07 -9.50 20.59
CA THR A 119 -1.58 -8.13 20.60
C THR A 119 -1.65 -7.45 19.24
N LYS A 120 -1.97 -6.16 19.27
CA LYS A 120 -1.83 -5.21 18.15
C LYS A 120 -0.91 -4.08 18.56
N ARG A 121 -0.12 -3.58 17.62
CA ARG A 121 0.66 -2.37 17.82
C ARG A 121 -0.16 -1.14 17.51
N SER A 122 0.00 -0.12 18.35
CA SER A 122 -0.54 1.22 18.12
C SER A 122 0.57 2.22 17.81
N PHE A 123 0.20 3.22 17.05
CA PHE A 123 1.07 4.31 16.63
C PHE A 123 0.44 5.63 17.05
N THR A 124 1.23 6.52 17.62
CA THR A 124 0.76 7.84 18.02
C THR A 124 1.59 8.91 17.33
N TYR A 125 0.89 9.88 16.75
CA TYR A 125 1.49 10.98 15.99
C TYR A 125 1.09 12.31 16.59
N ASP A 126 2.08 13.21 16.69
CA ASP A 126 1.82 14.63 16.86
C ASP A 126 1.46 15.21 15.50
N ILE A 127 0.22 15.63 15.35
CA ILE A 127 -0.33 16.19 14.11
C ILE A 127 -0.61 17.69 14.23
N THR A 128 -0.06 18.34 15.24
CA THR A 128 -0.29 19.78 15.53
C THR A 128 0.01 20.68 14.33
N ASP A 129 1.07 20.36 13.58
CA ASP A 129 1.51 21.17 12.44
C ASP A 129 0.63 21.03 11.20
N ILE A 130 -0.20 19.99 11.13
CA ILE A 130 -1.05 19.71 9.96
C ILE A 130 -2.54 19.87 10.20
N ILE A 131 -2.95 19.95 11.46
CA ILE A 131 -4.34 20.21 11.82
C ILE A 131 -4.64 21.72 11.74
N ARG A 132 -5.84 22.07 11.35
CA ARG A 132 -6.28 23.47 11.33
C ARG A 132 -6.60 23.88 12.76
N THR A 133 -5.83 24.78 13.33
CA THR A 133 -5.86 25.12 14.75
C THR A 133 -6.82 26.24 15.12
N LYS A 134 -7.33 26.99 14.13
CA LYS A 134 -8.24 28.13 14.39
C LYS A 134 -9.58 27.66 14.94
N PRO A 135 -10.24 28.46 15.83
CA PRO A 135 -11.61 28.16 16.27
C PRO A 135 -12.56 27.96 15.08
N ASN A 136 -13.50 27.05 15.23
CA ASN A 136 -14.48 26.66 14.22
C ASN A 136 -13.92 26.06 12.92
N ALA A 137 -12.63 25.77 12.88
CA ALA A 137 -12.06 25.02 11.77
C ALA A 137 -12.52 23.55 11.79
N GLU A 138 -12.78 23.01 10.62
CA GLU A 138 -13.08 21.60 10.43
C GLU A 138 -11.84 20.86 10.00
N ASN A 139 -11.60 19.71 10.62
CA ASN A 139 -10.47 18.85 10.32
C ASN A 139 -10.97 17.46 9.95
N MET A 140 -10.57 17.02 8.77
CA MET A 140 -10.88 15.69 8.28
C MET A 140 -9.77 14.72 8.67
N LEU A 141 -10.13 13.66 9.36
CA LEU A 141 -9.30 12.49 9.62
C LEU A 141 -9.71 11.40 8.65
N SER A 142 -8.78 10.79 7.97
CA SER A 142 -9.09 9.68 7.08
C SER A 142 -8.02 8.59 7.13
N VAL A 143 -8.48 7.36 6.94
CA VAL A 143 -7.65 6.16 7.05
C VAL A 143 -8.00 5.22 5.92
N GLN A 144 -6.98 4.74 5.23
CA GLN A 144 -7.06 3.64 4.29
C GLN A 144 -6.56 2.38 4.95
N VAL A 145 -7.31 1.28 4.87
CA VAL A 145 -6.92 -0.02 5.42
C VAL A 145 -7.06 -1.09 4.35
N THR A 146 -6.04 -1.90 4.18
CA THR A 146 -6.02 -3.08 3.31
C THR A 146 -5.77 -4.33 4.13
N PRO A 147 -6.11 -5.54 3.63
CA PRO A 147 -6.05 -6.77 4.43
C PRO A 147 -4.71 -7.04 5.11
N GLY A 148 -3.60 -6.86 4.41
CA GLY A 148 -2.26 -7.13 4.94
C GLY A 148 -2.18 -8.50 5.63
N TRP A 149 -1.39 -8.63 6.68
CA TRP A 149 -1.26 -9.89 7.42
C TRP A 149 -2.51 -10.26 8.25
N TRP A 150 -3.45 -9.35 8.43
CA TRP A 150 -4.67 -9.62 9.17
C TRP A 150 -5.65 -10.48 8.38
N GLY A 151 -5.95 -10.10 7.15
CA GLY A 151 -6.99 -10.70 6.34
C GLY A 151 -6.52 -11.36 5.05
N ASP A 152 -5.25 -11.21 4.68
CA ASP A 152 -4.66 -11.76 3.46
C ASP A 152 -3.97 -13.10 3.71
N LYS A 153 -3.38 -13.66 2.69
CA LYS A 153 -2.54 -14.86 2.74
C LYS A 153 -1.30 -14.63 3.61
N ILE A 154 -0.99 -15.54 4.49
CA ILE A 154 0.13 -15.38 5.43
C ILE A 154 1.30 -16.34 5.21
N ILE A 155 1.16 -17.37 4.38
CA ILE A 155 2.19 -18.43 4.31
C ILE A 155 2.79 -18.59 2.93
N THR A 156 2.01 -18.74 1.88
CA THR A 156 2.50 -18.98 0.52
C THR A 156 1.41 -18.71 -0.51
N PRO A 157 1.76 -18.58 -1.81
CA PRO A 157 0.77 -18.64 -2.87
C PRO A 157 -0.10 -19.89 -2.74
N GLY A 158 -1.42 -19.71 -2.66
CA GLY A 158 -2.34 -20.80 -2.31
C GLY A 158 -2.47 -21.09 -0.82
N GLY A 159 -1.86 -20.26 0.04
CA GLY A 159 -2.02 -20.33 1.50
C GLY A 159 -3.40 -19.91 1.98
N TYR A 160 -3.55 -19.84 3.29
CA TYR A 160 -4.86 -19.61 3.91
C TYR A 160 -5.15 -18.12 4.06
N ASP A 161 -6.19 -17.65 3.39
CA ASP A 161 -6.74 -16.30 3.58
C ASP A 161 -7.58 -16.26 4.86
N GLY A 162 -7.57 -15.13 5.55
CA GLY A 162 -8.42 -14.89 6.71
C GLY A 162 -8.21 -15.85 7.88
N MET A 163 -7.05 -16.47 8.00
CA MET A 163 -6.71 -17.33 9.15
C MET A 163 -6.74 -16.57 10.46
N ILE A 164 -6.40 -15.29 10.44
CA ILE A 164 -6.29 -14.46 11.64
C ILE A 164 -7.56 -13.65 11.80
N GLY A 165 -7.97 -12.91 10.79
CA GLY A 165 -9.18 -12.11 10.80
C GLY A 165 -9.85 -12.06 9.44
N LYS A 166 -11.10 -11.60 9.41
CA LYS A 166 -11.95 -11.66 8.23
C LYS A 166 -12.23 -10.28 7.63
N LYS A 167 -12.32 -9.26 8.47
CA LYS A 167 -12.65 -7.90 8.04
C LYS A 167 -11.59 -6.92 8.51
N CYS A 168 -11.20 -6.03 7.62
CA CYS A 168 -10.36 -4.88 7.99
C CYS A 168 -11.11 -4.00 8.99
N ALA A 169 -10.38 -3.46 9.95
CA ALA A 169 -10.94 -2.51 10.91
C ALA A 169 -9.92 -1.45 11.31
N PHE A 170 -10.45 -0.35 11.80
CA PHE A 170 -9.67 0.74 12.34
C PHE A 170 -10.15 1.12 13.74
N ARG A 171 -9.22 1.52 14.59
CA ARG A 171 -9.49 2.11 15.91
C ARG A 171 -8.53 3.26 16.15
N GLY A 172 -9.03 4.39 16.62
CA GLY A 172 -8.20 5.56 16.88
C GLY A 172 -8.79 6.49 17.91
N VAL A 173 -7.93 7.29 18.54
CA VAL A 173 -8.28 8.36 19.47
C VAL A 173 -7.47 9.60 19.11
N LEU A 174 -8.14 10.68 18.75
CA LEU A 174 -7.58 12.02 18.63
C LEU A 174 -7.73 12.76 19.97
N GLU A 175 -6.62 13.18 20.56
CA GLU A 175 -6.62 14.10 21.70
C GLU A 175 -6.22 15.50 21.24
N LEU A 176 -7.10 16.47 21.48
CA LEU A 176 -6.85 17.88 21.25
C LEU A 176 -6.63 18.58 22.59
N THR A 177 -5.59 19.42 22.66
CA THR A 177 -5.38 20.36 23.76
C THR A 177 -5.68 21.77 23.26
N PHE A 178 -6.50 22.50 23.99
CA PHE A 178 -6.92 23.85 23.63
C PHE A 178 -6.09 24.93 24.35
N SER A 179 -6.25 26.18 23.91
CA SER A 179 -5.47 27.31 24.42
C SER A 179 -5.74 27.65 25.89
N ASP A 180 -6.87 27.19 26.45
CA ASP A 180 -7.20 27.31 27.88
C ASP A 180 -6.64 26.15 28.72
N GLY A 181 -5.90 25.22 28.11
CA GLY A 181 -5.35 24.02 28.75
C GLY A 181 -6.33 22.85 28.84
N SER A 182 -7.58 23.02 28.46
CA SER A 182 -8.55 21.92 28.43
C SER A 182 -8.20 20.90 27.35
N LYS A 183 -8.63 19.65 27.56
CA LYS A 183 -8.42 18.56 26.60
C LYS A 183 -9.74 17.95 26.19
N ARG A 184 -9.83 17.51 24.95
CA ARG A 184 -10.95 16.74 24.45
C ARG A 184 -10.46 15.59 23.58
N ARG A 185 -11.08 14.43 23.73
CA ARG A 185 -10.82 13.24 22.93
C ARG A 185 -11.97 12.94 21.97
N TYR A 186 -11.60 12.42 20.81
CA TYR A 186 -12.50 11.98 19.76
C TYR A 186 -12.07 10.58 19.34
N GLY A 187 -12.82 9.59 19.77
CA GLY A 187 -12.57 8.19 19.42
C GLY A 187 -13.27 7.77 18.14
N THR A 188 -12.88 6.63 17.60
CA THR A 188 -13.67 5.96 16.56
C THR A 188 -15.00 5.47 17.15
N ASP A 189 -16.09 5.77 16.45
CA ASP A 189 -17.46 5.38 16.83
C ASP A 189 -18.33 5.16 15.57
N LEU A 190 -19.56 4.71 15.79
CA LEU A 190 -20.52 4.43 14.71
C LEU A 190 -21.33 5.66 14.28
N LYS A 191 -21.20 6.78 14.97
CA LYS A 191 -22.00 7.98 14.71
C LYS A 191 -21.25 9.03 13.92
N ASN A 192 -19.99 9.27 14.28
CA ASN A 192 -19.19 10.38 13.75
C ASN A 192 -18.24 9.93 12.64
N TRP A 193 -18.10 8.62 12.44
CA TRP A 193 -17.29 8.04 11.37
C TRP A 193 -18.16 7.52 10.25
N LYS A 194 -17.62 7.60 9.05
CA LYS A 194 -18.13 6.93 7.85
C LYS A 194 -17.09 5.95 7.35
N ALA A 195 -17.52 4.84 6.76
CA ALA A 195 -16.64 3.84 6.20
C ALA A 195 -17.24 3.20 4.95
N GLY A 196 -16.37 2.70 4.06
CA GLY A 196 -16.77 2.02 2.84
C GLY A 196 -15.57 1.65 1.98
N ILE A 197 -15.82 0.86 0.94
CA ILE A 197 -14.83 0.56 -0.08
C ILE A 197 -14.83 1.69 -1.11
N ALA A 198 -13.70 2.34 -1.26
CA ALA A 198 -13.54 3.47 -2.16
C ALA A 198 -12.07 3.64 -2.58
N GLY A 199 -11.83 4.64 -3.42
CA GLY A 199 -10.48 5.05 -3.81
C GLY A 199 -9.86 4.23 -4.93
N PRO A 200 -8.60 4.56 -5.27
CA PRO A 200 -7.92 4.00 -6.43
C PRO A 200 -7.43 2.57 -6.23
N VAL A 201 -7.22 2.11 -5.00
CA VAL A 201 -6.78 0.74 -4.72
C VAL A 201 -7.94 -0.23 -4.91
N LYS A 202 -7.88 -1.05 -5.95
CA LYS A 202 -8.91 -2.03 -6.31
C LYS A 202 -8.61 -3.42 -5.74
N HIS A 203 -7.36 -3.69 -5.48
CA HIS A 203 -6.88 -4.89 -4.81
C HIS A 203 -5.55 -4.58 -4.13
N ALA A 204 -5.33 -5.14 -2.95
CA ALA A 204 -4.03 -5.11 -2.30
C ALA A 204 -3.83 -6.35 -1.44
N GLY A 205 -2.74 -7.05 -1.69
CA GLY A 205 -2.35 -8.26 -0.97
C GLY A 205 -0.84 -8.36 -0.84
N ILE A 206 -0.39 -8.92 0.28
CA ILE A 206 1.05 -9.08 0.54
C ILE A 206 1.72 -9.98 -0.51
N PHE A 207 1.01 -11.02 -0.95
CA PHE A 207 1.52 -11.98 -1.93
C PHE A 207 1.03 -11.71 -3.35
N ASP A 208 -0.13 -11.08 -3.51
CA ASP A 208 -0.76 -10.89 -4.81
C ASP A 208 -0.46 -9.52 -5.43
N GLY A 209 0.14 -8.60 -4.66
CA GLY A 209 0.46 -7.25 -5.12
C GLY A 209 -0.73 -6.30 -5.05
N GLU A 210 -0.71 -5.26 -5.87
CA GLU A 210 -1.69 -4.18 -5.86
C GLU A 210 -2.27 -3.94 -7.26
N GLU A 211 -3.58 -3.70 -7.34
CA GLU A 211 -4.23 -3.09 -8.49
C GLU A 211 -4.65 -1.67 -8.14
N TYR A 212 -4.17 -0.72 -8.91
CA TYR A 212 -4.41 0.70 -8.71
C TYR A 212 -5.02 1.34 -9.95
N ASP A 213 -6.19 1.95 -9.81
CA ASP A 213 -6.84 2.73 -10.88
C ASP A 213 -6.64 4.23 -10.64
N ALA A 214 -5.70 4.81 -11.36
CA ALA A 214 -5.34 6.23 -11.21
C ALA A 214 -6.45 7.22 -11.64
N ARG A 215 -7.56 6.75 -12.20
CA ARG A 215 -8.72 7.58 -12.58
C ARG A 215 -9.63 7.83 -11.39
N GLU A 216 -9.57 6.99 -10.37
CA GLU A 216 -10.39 7.12 -9.19
C GLU A 216 -9.81 8.14 -8.20
N PRO A 217 -10.66 8.99 -7.60
CA PRO A 217 -10.22 9.88 -6.55
C PRO A 217 -9.84 9.10 -5.28
N MET A 218 -9.11 9.72 -4.38
CA MET A 218 -8.81 9.13 -3.08
C MET A 218 -10.09 8.91 -2.27
N GLY A 219 -10.14 7.85 -1.45
CA GLY A 219 -11.37 7.51 -0.74
C GLY A 219 -11.88 8.58 0.21
N TYR A 220 -11.01 9.44 0.75
CA TYR A 220 -11.42 10.59 1.54
C TYR A 220 -12.10 11.71 0.71
N GLU A 221 -12.01 11.66 -0.60
CA GLU A 221 -12.73 12.54 -1.53
C GLU A 221 -14.10 11.96 -1.91
N CYS A 222 -14.36 10.71 -1.55
CA CYS A 222 -15.58 9.97 -1.86
C CYS A 222 -16.53 9.83 -0.65
N VAL A 223 -16.58 10.80 0.24
CA VAL A 223 -17.33 10.70 1.52
C VAL A 223 -18.83 10.44 1.33
N ASP A 224 -19.39 10.86 0.22
CA ASP A 224 -20.76 10.59 -0.19
C ASP A 224 -21.05 9.11 -0.52
N LYS A 225 -20.01 8.36 -0.88
CA LYS A 225 -20.10 6.91 -1.13
C LYS A 225 -19.94 6.07 0.14
N LEU A 226 -19.50 6.69 1.25
CA LEU A 226 -19.26 6.01 2.52
C LEU A 226 -20.53 6.00 3.37
N SER A 227 -20.71 4.93 4.13
CA SER A 227 -21.87 4.70 5.01
C SER A 227 -21.47 4.69 6.50
N THR A 228 -22.44 4.54 7.37
CA THR A 228 -22.20 4.28 8.79
C THR A 228 -21.43 2.97 8.94
N PRO A 229 -20.31 2.96 9.69
CA PRO A 229 -19.55 1.74 9.94
C PRO A 229 -20.31 0.77 10.86
N GLU A 230 -19.87 -0.47 10.90
CA GLU A 230 -20.26 -1.44 11.91
C GLU A 230 -19.17 -1.61 12.98
N GLU A 231 -19.54 -2.04 14.18
CA GLU A 231 -18.59 -2.40 15.22
C GLU A 231 -17.92 -3.74 14.87
N ASN A 232 -16.59 -3.77 14.90
CA ASN A 232 -15.82 -4.98 14.71
C ASN A 232 -15.45 -5.58 16.08
N THR A 233 -15.78 -6.85 16.28
CA THR A 233 -15.51 -7.59 17.52
C THR A 233 -14.53 -8.75 17.33
N GLU A 234 -13.86 -8.82 16.20
CA GLU A 234 -12.95 -9.93 15.87
C GLU A 234 -11.67 -9.92 16.71
N PHE A 235 -11.29 -8.77 17.26
CA PHE A 235 -10.10 -8.63 18.08
C PHE A 235 -10.43 -8.14 19.48
N SER A 236 -10.04 -8.93 20.48
CA SER A 236 -10.25 -8.65 21.92
C SER A 236 -8.95 -8.63 22.75
N GLY A 237 -7.79 -8.70 22.08
CA GLY A 237 -6.49 -8.67 22.73
C GLY A 237 -6.01 -7.25 23.11
N ASP A 238 -4.77 -7.16 23.55
CA ASP A 238 -4.16 -5.91 23.98
C ASP A 238 -3.71 -5.05 22.80
N ILE A 239 -3.91 -3.75 22.92
CA ILE A 239 -3.34 -2.76 22.01
C ILE A 239 -2.17 -2.09 22.74
N LEU A 240 -0.96 -2.37 22.28
CA LEU A 240 0.27 -1.89 22.89
C LEU A 240 0.97 -0.87 21.98
N PRO A 241 1.62 0.16 22.54
CA PRO A 241 2.46 1.05 21.74
C PRO A 241 3.50 0.25 20.94
N SER A 242 3.78 0.68 19.70
CA SER A 242 4.84 0.06 18.92
C SER A 242 6.20 0.35 19.56
N ASP A 243 6.92 -0.70 19.87
CA ASP A 243 8.25 -0.73 20.50
C ASP A 243 9.32 -1.32 19.56
N GLY A 244 8.92 -1.72 18.35
CA GLY A 244 9.79 -2.37 17.39
C GLY A 244 10.41 -1.42 16.38
N ALA A 245 11.34 -1.96 15.60
CA ALA A 245 11.84 -1.27 14.42
C ALA A 245 10.72 -1.13 13.38
N GLU A 246 10.59 0.07 12.85
CA GLU A 246 9.62 0.38 11.81
C GLU A 246 10.26 0.24 10.42
N VAL A 247 9.42 0.07 9.40
CA VAL A 247 9.86 0.02 8.00
C VAL A 247 9.77 1.41 7.40
N TYR A 248 10.90 1.93 6.94
CA TYR A 248 10.99 3.22 6.26
C TYR A 248 11.57 3.08 4.87
N LEU A 249 11.11 3.93 3.96
CA LEU A 249 11.70 4.03 2.64
C LEU A 249 13.04 4.78 2.73
N ARG A 250 14.14 4.12 2.37
CA ARG A 250 15.49 4.67 2.36
C ARG A 250 15.75 5.36 1.01
N THR A 251 15.23 6.59 0.86
CA THR A 251 15.41 7.39 -0.37
C THR A 251 16.86 7.73 -0.66
N ASP A 252 17.70 7.75 0.38
CA ASP A 252 19.16 7.92 0.28
C ASP A 252 19.86 6.71 -0.36
N LEU A 253 19.20 5.53 -0.40
CA LEU A 253 19.68 4.31 -1.04
C LEU A 253 18.94 4.02 -2.37
N ALA A 254 18.27 5.01 -2.95
CA ALA A 254 17.55 4.82 -4.20
C ALA A 254 18.48 4.37 -5.32
N LEU A 255 18.11 3.31 -6.01
CA LEU A 255 18.87 2.75 -7.13
C LEU A 255 18.32 3.27 -8.46
N ALA A 256 19.21 3.72 -9.33
CA ALA A 256 18.89 3.95 -10.73
C ALA A 256 19.10 2.66 -11.54
N PRO A 257 18.31 2.42 -12.60
CA PRO A 257 18.56 1.31 -13.51
C PRO A 257 19.95 1.36 -14.11
N VAL A 258 20.65 0.24 -14.10
CA VAL A 258 21.92 0.06 -14.80
C VAL A 258 21.71 -0.37 -16.24
N LYS A 259 20.57 -1.02 -16.51
CA LYS A 259 20.21 -1.49 -17.85
C LYS A 259 18.70 -1.51 -18.02
N ALA A 260 18.22 -1.18 -19.20
CA ALA A 260 16.82 -1.34 -19.57
C ALA A 260 16.71 -1.77 -21.04
N TYR A 261 15.82 -2.70 -21.32
CA TYR A 261 15.63 -3.22 -22.67
C TYR A 261 14.24 -3.84 -22.87
N VAL A 262 13.76 -3.79 -24.10
CA VAL A 262 12.63 -4.61 -24.53
C VAL A 262 13.17 -5.95 -24.97
N TRP A 263 12.71 -6.99 -24.32
CA TRP A 263 13.10 -8.33 -24.67
C TRP A 263 12.17 -8.92 -25.74
N LYS A 264 12.67 -9.82 -26.56
CA LYS A 264 11.96 -10.42 -27.67
C LYS A 264 11.75 -11.92 -27.48
N ASN A 265 12.81 -12.66 -27.18
CA ASN A 265 12.79 -14.11 -27.06
C ASN A 265 14.05 -14.63 -26.35
N VAL A 266 14.16 -15.94 -26.21
CA VAL A 266 15.38 -16.63 -25.81
C VAL A 266 15.85 -17.55 -26.94
N GLU A 267 17.14 -17.55 -27.21
CA GLU A 267 17.77 -18.37 -28.22
C GLU A 267 18.78 -19.31 -27.58
N GLY A 268 18.93 -20.52 -28.16
CA GLY A 268 19.89 -21.51 -27.72
C GLY A 268 19.57 -22.23 -26.43
N ALA A 269 18.36 -22.06 -25.90
CA ALA A 269 17.92 -22.80 -24.73
C ALA A 269 17.50 -24.23 -25.11
N LYS A 270 18.10 -25.21 -24.45
CA LYS A 270 17.62 -26.58 -24.41
C LYS A 270 17.06 -26.89 -23.03
N GLU A 271 16.35 -28.01 -22.90
CA GLU A 271 15.92 -28.50 -21.59
C GLU A 271 17.13 -28.57 -20.64
N ASN A 272 17.04 -27.91 -19.48
CA ASN A 272 18.09 -27.79 -18.47
C ASN A 272 19.33 -26.93 -18.89
N GLU A 273 19.27 -26.16 -19.93
CA GLU A 273 20.31 -25.21 -20.32
C GLU A 273 19.82 -23.78 -20.22
N PHE A 274 20.71 -22.86 -19.85
CA PHE A 274 20.43 -21.43 -19.92
C PHE A 274 20.48 -20.96 -21.36
N GLY A 275 19.41 -20.30 -21.80
CA GLY A 275 19.38 -19.68 -23.12
C GLY A 275 19.94 -18.26 -23.08
N LYS A 276 20.11 -17.70 -24.27
CA LYS A 276 20.52 -16.32 -24.45
C LYS A 276 19.29 -15.44 -24.70
N VAL A 277 19.11 -14.43 -23.90
CA VAL A 277 18.04 -13.45 -24.12
C VAL A 277 18.29 -12.66 -25.40
N ILE A 278 17.30 -12.63 -26.28
CA ILE A 278 17.32 -11.80 -27.49
C ILE A 278 16.66 -10.49 -27.17
N ILE A 279 17.39 -9.39 -27.31
CA ILE A 279 16.95 -8.05 -27.05
C ILE A 279 16.45 -7.42 -28.34
N ALA A 280 15.22 -6.89 -28.34
CA ALA A 280 14.66 -6.17 -29.47
C ALA A 280 15.22 -4.74 -29.56
N ARG A 281 15.33 -4.06 -28.42
CA ARG A 281 15.93 -2.72 -28.27
C ARG A 281 16.43 -2.52 -26.86
N GLU A 282 17.52 -1.76 -26.75
CA GLU A 282 18.05 -1.29 -25.46
C GLU A 282 17.80 0.19 -25.31
N PHE A 283 17.78 0.62 -24.06
CA PHE A 283 17.65 2.03 -23.70
C PHE A 283 18.88 2.46 -22.89
N ALA A 284 19.41 3.62 -23.23
CA ALA A 284 20.47 4.21 -22.42
C ALA A 284 19.94 4.65 -21.06
N SER A 285 20.78 4.58 -20.02
CA SER A 285 20.41 5.04 -18.68
C SER A 285 19.99 6.51 -18.73
N GLY A 286 18.92 6.83 -18.02
CA GLY A 286 18.39 8.21 -17.94
C GLY A 286 17.62 8.68 -19.17
N THR A 287 17.39 7.81 -20.17
CA THR A 287 16.60 8.18 -21.34
C THR A 287 15.13 7.78 -21.17
N GLU A 288 14.29 8.44 -21.96
CA GLU A 288 12.90 8.06 -22.11
C GLU A 288 12.77 6.70 -22.80
N MET A 289 11.93 5.86 -22.25
CA MET A 289 11.68 4.50 -22.76
C MET A 289 10.26 4.41 -23.32
N THR A 290 10.14 4.14 -24.61
CA THR A 290 8.85 3.91 -25.24
C THR A 290 8.58 2.41 -25.37
N VAL A 291 7.43 1.97 -24.89
CA VAL A 291 7.00 0.56 -24.91
C VAL A 291 5.65 0.46 -25.59
N SER A 292 5.53 -0.43 -26.55
CA SER A 292 4.29 -0.68 -27.27
C SER A 292 3.42 -1.71 -26.52
N PRO A 293 2.11 -1.72 -26.77
CA PRO A 293 1.24 -2.76 -26.21
C PRO A 293 1.74 -4.17 -26.54
N GLY A 294 1.76 -5.04 -25.55
CA GLY A 294 2.25 -6.42 -25.67
C GLY A 294 3.77 -6.58 -25.57
N GLU A 295 4.53 -5.51 -25.54
CA GLU A 295 5.96 -5.58 -25.26
C GLU A 295 6.25 -5.76 -23.77
N THR A 296 7.38 -6.39 -23.46
CA THR A 296 7.90 -6.51 -22.10
C THR A 296 9.19 -5.72 -21.97
N LEU A 297 9.15 -4.68 -21.14
CA LEU A 297 10.33 -3.93 -20.73
C LEU A 297 10.95 -4.60 -19.50
N VAL A 298 12.24 -4.91 -19.58
CA VAL A 298 13.04 -5.34 -18.45
C VAL A 298 13.87 -4.16 -17.98
N VAL A 299 13.80 -3.87 -16.68
CA VAL A 299 14.60 -2.84 -16.03
C VAL A 299 15.47 -3.52 -14.98
N ASP A 300 16.77 -3.46 -15.17
CA ASP A 300 17.77 -4.06 -14.30
C ASP A 300 18.40 -3.00 -13.43
N PHE A 301 18.32 -3.18 -12.11
CA PHE A 301 18.94 -2.28 -11.13
C PHE A 301 20.33 -2.73 -10.69
N GLY A 302 20.83 -3.86 -11.24
CA GLY A 302 22.16 -4.37 -10.97
C GLY A 302 22.37 -4.93 -9.56
N GLN A 303 21.34 -4.94 -8.75
CA GLN A 303 21.43 -5.36 -7.35
C GLN A 303 20.11 -5.97 -6.87
N ASN A 304 20.22 -7.08 -6.14
CA ASN A 304 19.07 -7.62 -5.40
C ASN A 304 18.84 -6.81 -4.13
N CYS A 305 17.62 -6.38 -3.90
CA CYS A 305 17.27 -5.55 -2.75
C CYS A 305 15.79 -5.69 -2.38
N ALA A 306 15.48 -5.47 -1.10
CA ALA A 306 14.12 -5.21 -0.67
C ALA A 306 13.77 -3.76 -1.03
N SER A 307 12.91 -3.55 -2.02
CA SER A 307 12.65 -2.23 -2.59
C SER A 307 11.20 -2.02 -3.00
N VAL A 308 10.86 -0.75 -3.16
CA VAL A 308 9.63 -0.31 -3.79
C VAL A 308 9.99 0.33 -5.14
N PRO A 309 9.49 -0.19 -6.27
CA PRO A 309 9.76 0.42 -7.57
C PRO A 309 9.02 1.75 -7.69
N SER A 310 9.72 2.76 -8.20
CA SER A 310 9.14 4.07 -8.52
C SER A 310 9.37 4.38 -9.99
N PHE A 311 8.33 4.78 -10.68
CA PHE A 311 8.40 5.14 -12.10
C PHE A 311 7.35 6.17 -12.46
N VAL A 312 7.65 6.98 -13.46
CA VAL A 312 6.71 7.91 -14.08
C VAL A 312 6.43 7.43 -15.49
N PHE A 313 5.17 7.35 -15.86
CA PHE A 313 4.79 6.98 -17.22
C PHE A 313 3.71 7.91 -17.77
N LYS A 314 3.66 8.00 -19.09
CA LYS A 314 2.62 8.72 -19.83
C LYS A 314 1.97 7.76 -20.81
N ALA A 315 0.67 7.61 -20.71
CA ALA A 315 -0.11 6.71 -21.53
C ALA A 315 -1.52 7.28 -21.77
N ALA A 316 -2.24 6.70 -22.71
CA ALA A 316 -3.65 7.01 -22.88
C ALA A 316 -4.47 6.52 -21.67
N GLU A 317 -5.57 7.19 -21.37
CA GLU A 317 -6.50 6.74 -20.33
C GLU A 317 -6.97 5.30 -20.60
N GLY A 318 -7.06 4.51 -19.55
CA GLY A 318 -7.43 3.09 -19.62
C GLY A 318 -6.26 2.15 -19.98
N THR A 319 -5.06 2.67 -20.18
CA THR A 319 -3.88 1.82 -20.36
C THR A 319 -3.53 1.10 -19.07
N VAL A 320 -3.35 -0.22 -19.15
CA VAL A 320 -2.93 -1.05 -18.02
C VAL A 320 -1.43 -1.30 -18.08
N LEU A 321 -0.75 -0.98 -17.00
CA LEU A 321 0.67 -1.24 -16.80
C LEU A 321 0.83 -2.31 -15.73
N THR A 322 1.42 -3.46 -16.08
CA THR A 322 1.72 -4.52 -15.11
C THR A 322 3.20 -4.46 -14.74
N CYS A 323 3.49 -4.29 -13.46
CA CYS A 323 4.83 -4.30 -12.91
C CYS A 323 5.06 -5.59 -12.12
N LEU A 324 6.07 -6.37 -12.50
CA LEU A 324 6.43 -7.62 -11.83
C LEU A 324 7.89 -7.53 -11.36
N PRO A 325 8.12 -7.19 -10.09
CA PRO A 325 9.46 -7.26 -9.52
C PRO A 325 9.97 -8.70 -9.51
N ALA A 326 11.26 -8.86 -9.78
CA ALA A 326 11.92 -10.17 -9.82
C ALA A 326 13.38 -10.05 -9.38
N GLU A 327 13.92 -11.10 -8.80
CA GLU A 327 15.34 -11.16 -8.43
C GLU A 327 16.23 -11.54 -9.61
N LEU A 328 15.75 -12.48 -10.43
CA LEU A 328 16.45 -12.98 -11.62
C LEU A 328 15.47 -13.05 -12.79
N LEU A 329 15.89 -13.12 -13.99
CA LEU A 329 15.07 -13.46 -15.14
C LEU A 329 15.07 -14.98 -15.35
N ASN A 330 13.93 -15.52 -15.68
CA ASN A 330 13.87 -16.83 -16.29
C ASN A 330 14.25 -16.67 -17.77
N ASP A 331 15.48 -16.91 -18.09
CA ASP A 331 16.02 -16.77 -19.43
C ASP A 331 15.83 -18.03 -20.30
N GLY A 332 14.89 -18.87 -19.93
CA GLY A 332 14.58 -20.06 -20.67
C GLY A 332 15.58 -21.20 -20.42
N ASN A 333 16.11 -21.31 -19.20
CA ASN A 333 17.08 -22.34 -18.85
C ASN A 333 16.49 -23.77 -18.85
N GLY A 334 15.47 -24.02 -19.62
CA GLY A 334 14.98 -25.34 -19.98
C GLY A 334 14.25 -26.11 -18.89
N ALA A 335 14.39 -25.75 -17.67
CA ALA A 335 13.67 -26.42 -16.61
C ALA A 335 12.20 -25.96 -16.60
N LYS A 336 11.34 -26.70 -17.26
CA LYS A 336 9.89 -26.64 -17.04
C LYS A 336 9.58 -27.06 -15.61
N ILE A 337 9.80 -26.16 -14.68
CA ILE A 337 9.44 -26.38 -13.30
C ILE A 337 8.06 -25.77 -13.07
N ARG A 338 7.02 -26.58 -13.16
CA ARG A 338 5.66 -26.25 -12.72
C ARG A 338 5.08 -24.97 -13.32
N GLY A 339 5.00 -24.88 -14.65
CA GLY A 339 4.35 -23.74 -15.31
C GLY A 339 5.22 -22.50 -15.43
N MET A 340 6.49 -22.58 -15.12
CA MET A 340 7.45 -21.53 -15.35
C MET A 340 8.07 -21.67 -16.74
N ASP A 341 7.23 -21.71 -17.74
CA ASP A 341 7.63 -21.86 -19.12
C ASP A 341 8.07 -20.52 -19.67
N GLY A 342 9.35 -20.41 -19.91
CA GLY A 342 9.90 -19.36 -20.70
C GLY A 342 10.15 -18.03 -19.96
N PRO A 343 10.67 -17.10 -20.70
CA PRO A 343 11.18 -15.81 -20.23
C PRO A 343 10.08 -14.81 -19.84
N GLU A 344 8.85 -15.13 -20.16
CA GLU A 344 7.69 -14.41 -19.65
C GLU A 344 7.54 -14.57 -18.14
N GLY A 345 8.02 -15.67 -17.60
CA GLY A 345 8.26 -15.80 -16.21
C GLY A 345 9.46 -14.94 -15.84
N SER A 346 9.30 -13.92 -15.07
CA SER A 346 10.38 -13.56 -14.21
C SER A 346 10.88 -14.86 -13.61
N CYS A 347 12.15 -15.00 -13.46
CA CYS A 347 12.73 -16.14 -12.85
C CYS A 347 12.27 -16.47 -11.50
N HIS A 348 11.51 -15.69 -10.89
CA HIS A 348 10.90 -16.12 -9.68
C HIS A 348 9.82 -17.13 -9.99
N ARG A 349 10.05 -18.29 -9.45
CA ARG A 349 9.08 -19.36 -9.36
C ARG A 349 7.75 -18.74 -8.95
N GLU A 350 6.67 -19.01 -9.66
CA GLU A 350 5.34 -18.60 -9.22
C GLU A 350 5.05 -18.99 -7.77
N ASN A 351 5.71 -20.04 -7.29
CA ASN A 351 5.66 -20.53 -5.92
C ASN A 351 6.51 -19.75 -4.93
N LEU A 352 7.32 -18.79 -5.39
CA LEU A 352 8.15 -17.90 -4.60
C LEU A 352 7.90 -16.45 -5.03
N ARG A 353 6.67 -16.12 -5.34
CA ARG A 353 6.27 -14.72 -5.41
C ARG A 353 6.55 -14.11 -4.05
N ILE A 354 7.64 -13.38 -3.98
CA ILE A 354 7.94 -12.60 -2.79
C ILE A 354 6.87 -11.54 -2.70
N PRO A 355 6.26 -11.40 -1.54
CA PRO A 355 5.21 -10.41 -1.34
C PRO A 355 5.74 -9.03 -1.72
N HIS A 356 5.05 -8.39 -2.64
CA HIS A 356 5.35 -7.04 -3.04
C HIS A 356 4.38 -6.13 -2.33
N THR A 357 4.86 -5.60 -1.26
CA THR A 357 4.11 -4.70 -0.42
C THR A 357 4.20 -3.30 -0.97
N GLY A 358 3.05 -2.77 -1.34
CA GLY A 358 2.88 -1.34 -1.51
C GLY A 358 3.64 -0.72 -2.67
N ILE A 359 3.22 -0.98 -3.89
CA ILE A 359 3.53 -0.10 -5.02
C ILE A 359 2.58 1.08 -4.90
N ARG A 360 3.12 2.25 -4.66
CA ARG A 360 2.39 3.52 -4.77
C ARG A 360 2.77 4.24 -6.06
#